data_b82c28462dd33a85db690fd1b6178d0f
#
_entry.id   b82c28462dd33a85db690fd1b6178d0f
#
_cell.length_a   1.000
_cell.length_b   1.000
_cell.length_c   1.000
_cell.angle_alpha   90.00
_cell.angle_beta   90.00
_cell.angle_gamma   90.00
#
_symmetry.space_group_name_H-M   'P 1'
#
loop_
_entity.id
_entity.type
_entity.pdbx_description
1 polymer ?
#
loop_
_entity_poly.entity_id
_entity_poly.type
_entity_poly.pdbx_seq_one_letter_code
_entity_poly.pdbx_strand_id
1 'polypeptide(L)'
;MAYEFNHYYELQNVATGKYVNVLGNHEDGTVKNGETVNLFSRTNNPDQRWALENFGGNGNVRIVLQRGEGWYALNYNTRNTNCIVWHLNTADDTDTVITTVEV
;
A
#
# COMPACT_ATOMS: atom_id res chain seq x y z
N MET A 1 11.63 14.80 7.06
CA MET A 1 12.16 13.55 6.49
C MET A 1 11.79 13.47 5.02
N ALA A 2 12.76 13.23 4.16
CA ALA A 2 12.51 12.99 2.74
C ALA A 2 12.16 11.51 2.53
N TYR A 3 11.17 11.26 1.68
CA TYR A 3 10.84 9.90 1.28
C TYR A 3 11.66 9.52 0.06
N GLU A 4 12.10 8.28 0.01
CA GLU A 4 12.81 7.72 -1.12
C GLU A 4 11.96 6.68 -1.80
N PHE A 5 11.91 6.69 -3.12
CA PHE A 5 11.23 5.65 -3.88
C PHE A 5 11.90 4.29 -3.64
N ASN A 6 11.10 3.24 -3.62
CA ASN A 6 11.52 1.85 -3.47
C ASN A 6 12.16 1.52 -2.12
N HIS A 7 11.97 2.37 -1.10
CA HIS A 7 12.30 2.08 0.29
C HIS A 7 11.02 1.80 1.06
N TYR A 8 11.03 0.81 1.94
CA TYR A 8 9.86 0.44 2.72
C TYR A 8 9.75 1.23 4.00
N TYR A 9 8.54 1.67 4.29
CA TYR A 9 8.21 2.46 5.47
C TYR A 9 6.99 1.86 6.17
N GLU A 10 6.94 2.00 7.47
CA GLU A 10 5.72 1.82 8.23
C GLU A 10 5.02 3.18 8.29
N LEU A 11 3.72 3.21 8.01
CA LEU A 11 2.93 4.44 7.95
C LEU A 11 2.05 4.52 9.19
N GLN A 12 2.43 5.36 10.13
CA GLN A 12 1.74 5.51 11.40
C GLN A 12 0.77 6.69 11.39
N ASN A 13 -0.45 6.44 11.82
CA ASN A 13 -1.42 7.51 12.04
C ASN A 13 -1.08 8.24 13.34
N VAL A 14 -0.85 9.55 13.28
CA VAL A 14 -0.39 10.34 14.41
C VAL A 14 -1.43 10.39 15.53
N ALA A 15 -2.72 10.46 15.18
CA ALA A 15 -3.78 10.60 16.18
C ALA A 15 -4.00 9.32 16.99
N THR A 16 -3.90 8.15 16.35
CA THR A 16 -4.19 6.86 17.00
C THR A 16 -2.96 6.07 17.37
N GLY A 17 -1.81 6.37 16.76
CA GLY A 17 -0.59 5.59 16.92
C GLY A 17 -0.62 4.24 16.18
N LYS A 18 -1.69 3.95 15.44
CA LYS A 18 -1.83 2.71 14.68
C LYS A 18 -1.22 2.83 13.30
N TYR A 19 -0.99 1.69 12.67
CA TYR A 19 -0.25 1.56 11.41
C TYR A 19 -1.13 1.11 10.28
N VAL A 20 -0.83 1.57 9.07
CA VAL A 20 -1.50 1.12 7.85
C VAL A 20 -1.17 -0.36 7.66
N ASN A 21 -2.20 -1.18 7.56
CA ASN A 21 -2.13 -2.62 7.73
C ASN A 21 -3.06 -3.32 6.74
N VAL A 22 -2.72 -4.52 6.32
CA VAL A 22 -3.64 -5.39 5.60
C VAL A 22 -4.36 -6.27 6.62
N LEU A 23 -5.70 -6.24 6.60
CA LEU A 23 -6.52 -6.99 7.56
C LEU A 23 -6.22 -8.48 7.48
N GLY A 24 -6.06 -9.11 8.62
CA GLY A 24 -5.64 -10.48 8.77
C GLY A 24 -4.24 -10.57 9.35
N ASN A 25 -3.76 -11.78 9.59
CA ASN A 25 -2.43 -12.01 10.16
C ASN A 25 -1.49 -12.51 9.05
N HIS A 26 -0.83 -11.61 8.37
CA HIS A 26 0.05 -11.91 7.23
C HIS A 26 1.51 -11.81 7.65
N GLU A 27 1.97 -12.73 8.48
CA GLU A 27 3.32 -12.71 9.05
C GLU A 27 4.43 -12.73 8.00
N ASP A 28 4.19 -13.40 6.88
CA ASP A 28 5.14 -13.50 5.76
C ASP A 28 4.87 -12.47 4.64
N GLY A 29 3.85 -11.63 4.80
CA GLY A 29 3.45 -10.64 3.81
C GLY A 29 2.61 -11.19 2.66
N THR A 30 2.24 -12.47 2.69
CA THR A 30 1.39 -13.06 1.65
C THR A 30 -0.06 -12.60 1.84
N VAL A 31 -0.57 -11.86 0.88
CA VAL A 31 -1.93 -11.33 0.90
C VAL A 31 -2.68 -11.78 -0.36
N LYS A 32 -3.99 -11.58 -0.36
CA LYS A 32 -4.87 -11.92 -1.49
C LYS A 32 -5.49 -10.66 -2.06
N ASN A 33 -5.88 -10.73 -3.33
CA ASN A 33 -6.63 -9.66 -3.96
C ASN A 33 -7.90 -9.31 -3.17
N GLY A 34 -8.11 -8.02 -2.96
CA GLY A 34 -9.32 -7.53 -2.31
C GLY A 34 -9.29 -7.48 -0.79
N GLU A 35 -8.17 -7.87 -0.16
CA GLU A 35 -8.08 -7.75 1.29
C GLU A 35 -8.09 -6.29 1.72
N THR A 36 -8.83 -6.02 2.79
CA THR A 36 -9.04 -4.67 3.31
C THR A 36 -7.77 -4.11 3.94
N VAL A 37 -7.51 -2.85 3.65
CA VAL A 37 -6.48 -2.07 4.34
C VAL A 37 -7.13 -1.32 5.49
N ASN A 38 -6.56 -1.41 6.68
CA ASN A 38 -7.06 -0.76 7.88
C ASN A 38 -5.92 -0.15 8.71
N LEU A 39 -6.26 0.36 9.88
CA LEU A 39 -5.27 0.78 10.87
C LEU A 39 -5.23 -0.26 11.98
N PHE A 40 -4.04 -0.69 12.37
CA PHE A 40 -3.87 -1.71 13.39
C PHE A 40 -2.61 -1.45 14.20
N SER A 41 -2.51 -2.09 15.37
CA SER A 41 -1.32 -2.01 16.21
C SER A 41 -0.09 -2.54 15.44
N ARG A 42 1.09 -2.03 15.76
CA ARG A 42 2.32 -2.47 15.10
C ARG A 42 2.55 -3.95 15.33
N THR A 43 2.71 -4.69 14.24
CA THR A 43 2.97 -6.14 14.29
C THR A 43 4.42 -6.51 13.99
N ASN A 44 5.16 -5.59 13.35
CA ASN A 44 6.49 -5.83 12.82
C ASN A 44 6.50 -6.87 11.68
N ASN A 45 5.38 -7.01 10.98
CA ASN A 45 5.23 -7.93 9.84
C ASN A 45 5.29 -7.18 8.51
N PRO A 46 5.61 -7.85 7.40
CA PRO A 46 5.65 -7.21 6.08
C PRO A 46 4.33 -6.63 5.62
N ASP A 47 3.19 -7.08 6.16
CA ASP A 47 1.87 -6.55 5.81
C ASP A 47 1.61 -5.12 6.30
N GLN A 48 2.56 -4.53 6.98
CA GLN A 48 2.55 -3.12 7.42
C GLN A 48 3.67 -2.30 6.80
N ARG A 49 4.38 -2.82 5.80
CA ARG A 49 5.53 -2.15 5.19
C ARG A 49 5.23 -1.80 3.75
N TRP A 50 5.33 -0.51 3.44
CA TRP A 50 4.91 0.07 2.18
C TRP A 50 6.03 0.87 1.56
N ALA A 51 6.15 0.81 0.23
CA ALA A 51 7.07 1.63 -0.53
C ALA A 51 6.32 2.49 -1.52
N LEU A 52 6.82 3.69 -1.75
CA LEU A 52 6.38 4.51 -2.88
C LEU A 52 7.16 4.08 -4.11
N GLU A 53 6.45 3.71 -5.17
CA GLU A 53 7.02 3.39 -6.47
C GLU A 53 6.69 4.51 -7.45
N ASN A 54 7.71 5.05 -8.10
CA ASN A 54 7.52 6.05 -9.15
C ASN A 54 6.88 5.37 -10.36
N PHE A 55 5.77 5.93 -10.83
CA PHE A 55 5.05 5.37 -11.97
C PHE A 55 4.92 6.42 -13.09
N GLY A 56 5.76 6.28 -14.11
CA GLY A 56 5.69 7.12 -15.29
C GLY A 56 6.33 8.50 -15.19
N GLY A 57 6.94 8.86 -14.06
CA GLY A 57 7.74 10.07 -13.95
C GLY A 57 6.99 11.39 -13.89
N ASN A 58 5.66 11.39 -13.74
CA ASN A 58 4.83 12.59 -13.75
C ASN A 58 4.23 12.92 -12.38
N GLY A 59 4.90 12.55 -11.31
CA GLY A 59 4.35 12.67 -9.98
C GLY A 59 3.35 11.56 -9.64
N ASN A 60 3.13 10.62 -10.55
CA ASN A 60 2.30 9.46 -10.29
C ASN A 60 3.08 8.42 -9.52
N VAL A 61 2.44 7.84 -8.49
CA VAL A 61 3.06 6.84 -7.63
C VAL A 61 2.11 5.69 -7.37
N ARG A 62 2.68 4.55 -7.02
CA ARG A 62 1.96 3.44 -6.40
C ARG A 62 2.46 3.27 -4.98
N ILE A 63 1.60 2.81 -4.10
CA ILE A 63 1.96 2.45 -2.72
C ILE A 63 1.98 0.93 -2.65
N VAL A 64 3.18 0.36 -2.66
CA VAL A 64 3.41 -1.06 -2.86
C VAL A 64 3.74 -1.73 -1.53
N LEU A 65 3.08 -2.86 -1.27
CA LEU A 65 3.28 -3.64 -0.05
C LEU A 65 4.55 -4.47 -0.13
N GLN A 66 5.32 -4.51 0.97
CA GLN A 66 6.37 -5.52 1.15
C GLN A 66 5.71 -6.89 1.33
N ARG A 67 6.22 -7.91 0.61
CA ARG A 67 5.50 -9.18 0.52
C ARG A 67 6.43 -10.37 0.34
N GLY A 68 5.92 -11.56 0.63
CA GLY A 68 6.62 -12.81 0.37
C GLY A 68 6.58 -13.22 -1.09
N GLU A 69 5.42 -13.09 -1.76
CA GLU A 69 5.22 -13.45 -3.16
C GLU A 69 4.30 -12.46 -3.84
N GLY A 70 4.53 -12.22 -5.15
CA GLY A 70 3.74 -11.31 -5.97
C GLY A 70 3.91 -9.85 -5.57
N TRP A 71 3.41 -8.93 -6.32
CA TRP A 71 3.43 -7.50 -6.02
C TRP A 71 2.01 -7.03 -5.82
N TYR A 72 1.75 -6.39 -4.68
CA TYR A 72 0.44 -5.86 -4.34
C TYR A 72 0.57 -4.38 -4.03
N ALA A 73 -0.43 -3.60 -4.42
CA ALA A 73 -0.46 -2.18 -4.15
C ALA A 73 -1.78 -1.77 -3.52
N LEU A 74 -1.75 -0.65 -2.81
CA LEU A 74 -2.95 0.01 -2.33
C LEU A 74 -3.83 0.34 -3.53
N ASN A 75 -5.10 -0.06 -3.45
CA ASN A 75 -6.06 0.06 -4.53
C ASN A 75 -7.35 0.65 -3.99
N TYR A 76 -7.89 1.61 -4.71
CA TYR A 76 -9.21 2.16 -4.42
C TYR A 76 -9.97 2.32 -5.73
N ASN A 77 -11.15 1.75 -5.80
CA ASN A 77 -12.04 1.92 -6.93
C ASN A 77 -13.47 2.16 -6.45
N THR A 78 -14.34 2.51 -7.38
CA THR A 78 -15.73 2.87 -7.06
C THR A 78 -16.60 1.70 -6.62
N ARG A 79 -16.08 0.47 -6.75
CA ARG A 79 -16.81 -0.74 -6.34
C ARG A 79 -16.66 -1.05 -4.86
N ASN A 80 -15.64 -0.49 -4.22
CA ASN A 80 -15.34 -0.75 -2.82
C ASN A 80 -15.40 0.55 -2.04
N THR A 81 -15.93 0.47 -0.82
CA THR A 81 -15.94 1.60 0.11
C THR A 81 -14.67 1.68 0.94
N ASN A 82 -13.85 0.64 0.92
CA ASN A 82 -12.59 0.56 1.66
C ASN A 82 -11.42 0.52 0.70
N CYS A 83 -10.27 0.99 1.16
CA CYS A 83 -9.02 0.69 0.48
C CYS A 83 -8.71 -0.80 0.60
N ILE A 84 -8.21 -1.38 -0.47
CA ILE A 84 -7.85 -2.79 -0.55
C ILE A 84 -6.45 -2.92 -1.13
N VAL A 85 -5.92 -4.13 -1.14
CA VAL A 85 -4.71 -4.45 -1.91
C VAL A 85 -5.10 -5.25 -3.14
N TRP A 86 -4.36 -5.04 -4.24
CA TRP A 86 -4.57 -5.75 -5.49
C TRP A 86 -3.24 -6.05 -6.16
N HIS A 87 -3.17 -7.21 -6.81
CA HIS A 87 -1.97 -7.68 -7.47
C HIS A 87 -1.61 -6.83 -8.68
N LEU A 88 -0.33 -6.46 -8.81
CA LEU A 88 0.19 -5.69 -9.94
C LEU A 88 0.62 -6.65 -11.05
N ASN A 89 -0.31 -7.14 -11.81
CA ASN A 89 -0.04 -8.08 -12.89
C ASN A 89 -0.16 -7.47 -14.28
N THR A 90 -0.63 -6.22 -14.38
CA THR A 90 -0.74 -5.51 -15.65
C THR A 90 -0.24 -4.08 -15.51
N ALA A 91 0.18 -3.50 -16.64
CA ALA A 91 0.68 -2.13 -16.67
C ALA A 91 -0.44 -1.08 -16.53
N ASP A 92 -1.67 -1.45 -16.80
CA ASP A 92 -2.79 -0.51 -16.95
C ASP A 92 -3.73 -0.47 -15.75
N ASP A 93 -3.28 -0.94 -14.59
CA ASP A 93 -4.11 -0.93 -13.39
C ASP A 93 -4.08 0.47 -12.75
N THR A 94 -4.90 1.36 -13.29
CA THR A 94 -4.97 2.75 -12.85
C THR A 94 -5.59 2.93 -11.47
N ASP A 95 -6.28 1.91 -10.96
CA ASP A 95 -6.85 1.95 -9.61
C ASP A 95 -5.76 1.95 -8.53
N THR A 96 -4.54 1.59 -8.87
CA THR A 96 -3.40 1.61 -7.94
C THR A 96 -2.53 2.85 -8.10
N VAL A 97 -2.81 3.70 -9.07
CA VAL A 97 -1.98 4.87 -9.37
C VAL A 97 -2.54 6.10 -8.69
N ILE A 98 -1.69 6.80 -7.96
CA ILE A 98 -2.02 8.01 -7.22
C ILE A 98 -1.16 9.15 -7.76
N THR A 99 -1.76 10.30 -8.02
CA THR A 99 -1.01 11.50 -8.36
C THR A 99 -1.07 12.51 -7.22
N THR A 100 0.00 13.27 -7.07
CA THR A 100 0.01 14.36 -6.11
C THR A 100 -0.49 15.63 -6.79
N VAL A 101 -1.32 16.38 -6.06
CA VAL A 101 -1.86 17.67 -6.53
C VAL A 101 -1.47 18.73 -5.51
N GLU A 102 -0.71 19.72 -5.95
CA GLU A 102 -0.35 20.84 -5.09
C GLU A 102 -1.54 21.77 -4.93
N VAL A 103 -1.82 22.14 -3.69
CA VAL A 103 -2.94 23.03 -3.36
C VAL A 103 -2.49 24.35 -2.79
#